data_7c65d56940eb3a338539cd2fc8158c3f
#
_entry.id   7c65d56940eb3a338539cd2fc8158c3f
#
_cell.length_a   1.000
_cell.length_b   1.000
_cell.length_c   1.000
_cell.angle_alpha   90.00
_cell.angle_beta   90.00
_cell.angle_gamma   90.00
#
_symmetry.space_group_name_H-M   'P 1'
#
loop_
_entity.id
_entity.type
_entity.pdbx_description
1 polymer ?
#
loop_
_entity_poly.entity_id
_entity_poly.type
_entity_poly.pdbx_seq_one_letter_code
_entity_poly.pdbx_strand_id
1 'polypeptide(L)'
;MAKRQAAEALEDVAGIDSPSHKKSRVGNFHEQHNGSELPLQQRFEQHSLADEPPPPPDANGESKDGEEEKEDEVEEEEEEVERMKAPLRQDAPLEGFDDLYLDTINRSVLDFDFEKLCSVSLSNINVYACLVCGKYYQGRGPKSHAYFHALEVGHHVYINMQTQRVYVLPEGYEVKNKSLEDIKFVSDPRYSKEEVMALDREGKGRKAWALGGKEYSPGFVGMNNIKENDYFNVVVQALSHVPPLRNYLMLEDFSTAPELVKRLSILVRKIWNPRAFKSHVSPHELLQEISLKSNKRFTLTAQSDPVDFLSWFLNNLHLCLGGSKTKPGSSMVQRVFQGKLKVESQAITAKADAGDRLRFEEAASVQADVNRFMFLTLDLPTAPLFQDELERNIIPQVPLTSILSKYDGRQAQEHLNTRKRYRLLHPLPPFLLFHIKRFSKNKFVEERNPTIVTFDARNLDMAPYVEPNPTVHAMGEPIWYDLVANIVHEAVRGKEDVEAAAGASERKVWKCQVLDKGSQEWVVCQDLFVEKTPKELLYLGESYLQVWERRREGKKGKR
;
A
#
# COMPACT_ATOMS: atom_id res chain seq x y z
N MET A 1 14.10 61.27 21.23
CA MET A 1 15.23 62.10 20.75
C MET A 1 15.91 61.31 19.66
N ALA A 2 15.69 61.79 18.50
CA ALA A 2 16.60 62.23 17.47
C ALA A 2 17.18 61.05 16.70
N LYS A 3 16.71 60.77 15.48
CA LYS A 3 16.85 61.47 14.19
C LYS A 3 18.25 61.34 13.58
N ARG A 4 18.24 60.75 12.36
CA ARG A 4 18.87 61.24 11.12
C ARG A 4 20.36 60.86 10.95
N GLN A 5 20.87 60.56 9.80
CA GLN A 5 20.69 60.76 8.35
C GLN A 5 21.79 59.94 7.68
N ALA A 6 21.57 59.32 6.64
CA ALA A 6 21.60 59.66 5.20
C ALA A 6 22.96 59.34 4.60
N ALA A 7 23.02 58.52 3.62
CA ALA A 7 22.98 58.73 2.18
C ALA A 7 24.36 58.95 1.52
N GLU A 8 24.51 58.37 0.35
CA GLU A 8 25.40 58.73 -0.78
C GLU A 8 26.88 58.32 -0.62
N ALA A 9 27.57 57.88 -1.62
CA ALA A 9 27.40 57.83 -3.07
C ALA A 9 28.47 56.93 -3.69
N LEU A 10 28.12 56.32 -4.80
CA LEU A 10 28.74 56.41 -6.14
C LEU A 10 30.12 55.80 -6.45
N GLU A 11 30.04 54.98 -7.52
CA GLU A 11 30.95 54.95 -8.68
C GLU A 11 32.34 54.34 -8.45
N ASP A 12 32.93 53.60 -9.28
CA ASP A 12 32.87 53.26 -10.70
C ASP A 12 33.94 52.23 -11.03
N VAL A 13 33.84 51.65 -12.20
CA VAL A 13 34.86 51.30 -13.21
C VAL A 13 35.12 49.83 -13.46
N ALA A 14 34.54 49.38 -14.55
CA ALA A 14 35.10 48.82 -15.78
C ALA A 14 36.15 47.69 -15.62
N GLY A 15 36.16 46.69 -16.39
CA GLY A 15 35.85 46.38 -17.77
C GLY A 15 36.58 45.15 -18.25
N ILE A 16 36.25 44.72 -19.46
CA ILE A 16 37.09 43.94 -20.40
C ILE A 16 37.06 42.43 -20.19
N ASP A 17 36.76 41.49 -21.12
CA ASP A 17 36.54 41.47 -22.56
C ASP A 17 35.94 40.15 -22.99
N SER A 18 35.13 40.18 -24.05
CA SER A 18 34.78 39.01 -24.89
C SER A 18 35.85 38.80 -25.97
N PRO A 19 35.90 37.62 -26.62
CA PRO A 19 35.49 37.56 -28.02
C PRO A 19 34.76 36.23 -28.41
N SER A 20 33.62 36.25 -29.07
CA SER A 20 33.28 36.39 -30.51
C SER A 20 33.77 35.26 -31.44
N HIS A 21 32.76 34.82 -32.24
CA HIS A 21 32.77 34.16 -33.56
C HIS A 21 32.85 32.64 -33.62
N LYS A 22 31.92 31.95 -34.33
CA LYS A 22 31.57 32.06 -35.76
C LYS A 22 30.25 31.43 -36.11
N LYS A 23 29.56 32.07 -37.02
CA LYS A 23 28.40 31.60 -37.81
C LYS A 23 28.84 30.57 -38.85
N SER A 24 27.94 29.61 -39.16
CA SER A 24 27.71 29.26 -40.56
C SER A 24 26.27 28.80 -40.76
N ARG A 25 25.78 29.17 -41.89
CA ARG A 25 24.45 29.27 -42.48
C ARG A 25 24.08 27.94 -43.19
N VAL A 26 22.75 27.78 -43.39
CA VAL A 26 21.99 27.45 -44.58
C VAL A 26 21.35 26.08 -44.65
N GLY A 27 20.03 26.09 -44.85
CA GLY A 27 19.25 25.05 -45.51
C GLY A 27 17.78 25.02 -45.08
N ASN A 28 16.94 25.85 -45.73
CA ASN A 28 15.47 25.66 -45.75
C ASN A 28 15.10 24.37 -46.44
N PHE A 29 14.14 23.61 -45.86
CA PHE A 29 13.10 22.97 -46.67
C PHE A 29 11.80 22.91 -45.85
N HIS A 30 10.78 23.46 -46.44
CA HIS A 30 9.36 23.30 -46.11
C HIS A 30 8.93 21.86 -46.38
N GLU A 31 8.19 21.27 -45.42
CA GLU A 31 7.01 20.47 -45.79
C GLU A 31 6.08 20.36 -44.58
N GLN A 32 4.83 20.68 -44.85
CA GLN A 32 3.69 20.58 -43.94
C GLN A 32 3.33 19.11 -43.76
N HIS A 33 3.14 18.64 -42.55
CA HIS A 33 2.14 17.60 -42.27
C HIS A 33 1.51 17.80 -40.90
N ASN A 34 0.20 18.02 -40.96
CA ASN A 34 -0.73 17.91 -39.84
C ASN A 34 -0.68 16.51 -39.24
N GLY A 35 -0.51 16.42 -37.94
CA GLY A 35 -0.65 15.19 -37.17
C GLY A 35 -1.14 15.53 -35.75
N SER A 36 -2.44 15.40 -35.57
CA SER A 36 -3.14 15.52 -34.31
C SER A 36 -2.63 14.50 -33.28
N GLU A 37 -2.08 14.95 -32.18
CA GLU A 37 -1.79 14.10 -31.02
C GLU A 37 -3.09 13.71 -30.29
N LEU A 38 -3.40 12.43 -30.33
CA LEU A 38 -4.44 11.78 -29.53
C LEU A 38 -3.90 11.42 -28.14
N PRO A 39 -4.74 11.49 -27.09
CA PRO A 39 -4.33 11.24 -25.71
C PRO A 39 -3.97 9.76 -25.46
N LEU A 40 -3.01 9.54 -24.59
CA LEU A 40 -2.34 8.30 -24.16
C LEU A 40 -3.22 7.12 -23.65
N GLN A 41 -4.51 7.09 -23.92
CA GLN A 41 -5.42 6.02 -23.47
C GLN A 41 -5.84 5.02 -24.55
N GLN A 42 -5.39 5.15 -25.79
CA GLN A 42 -5.76 4.24 -26.89
C GLN A 42 -4.61 3.47 -27.54
N ARG A 43 -3.47 3.31 -26.87
CA ARG A 43 -2.29 2.66 -27.46
C ARG A 43 -2.05 1.21 -27.02
N PHE A 44 -3.08 0.50 -26.57
CA PHE A 44 -2.98 -0.92 -26.13
C PHE A 44 -3.95 -1.88 -26.82
N GLU A 45 -4.42 -1.56 -28.03
CA GLU A 45 -5.11 -2.55 -28.84
C GLU A 45 -4.67 -2.39 -30.30
N GLN A 46 -3.57 -2.99 -30.69
CA GLN A 46 -3.25 -3.47 -32.03
C GLN A 46 -1.76 -3.85 -32.10
N HIS A 47 -1.44 -5.05 -31.70
CA HIS A 47 -0.35 -5.85 -32.26
C HIS A 47 -0.57 -7.29 -31.82
N SER A 48 -1.31 -8.01 -32.62
CA SER A 48 -1.22 -9.46 -32.71
C SER A 48 -1.12 -9.77 -34.21
N LEU A 49 -0.10 -10.49 -34.52
CA LEU A 49 0.17 -11.34 -35.68
C LEU A 49 1.46 -10.98 -36.43
N ALA A 50 2.28 -12.03 -36.53
CA ALA A 50 3.41 -12.26 -37.42
C ALA A 50 4.74 -11.57 -37.02
N ASP A 51 5.66 -12.36 -36.45
CA ASP A 51 6.87 -12.85 -37.12
C ASP A 51 7.68 -13.70 -36.14
N GLU A 52 7.85 -14.96 -36.49
CA GLU A 52 8.82 -15.86 -35.86
C GLU A 52 10.25 -15.42 -36.26
N PRO A 53 11.20 -15.40 -35.29
CA PRO A 53 12.60 -15.19 -35.63
C PRO A 53 13.21 -16.48 -36.22
N PRO A 54 14.18 -16.38 -37.17
CA PRO A 54 14.85 -17.53 -37.75
C PRO A 54 15.74 -18.26 -36.75
N PRO A 55 15.99 -19.55 -36.92
CA PRO A 55 16.81 -20.35 -36.01
C PRO A 55 18.29 -19.91 -36.09
N PRO A 56 19.03 -19.99 -34.96
CA PRO A 56 20.46 -19.70 -34.94
C PRO A 56 21.26 -20.79 -35.64
N PRO A 57 22.43 -20.44 -36.23
CA PRO A 57 23.31 -21.41 -36.89
C PRO A 57 24.00 -22.33 -35.90
N ASP A 58 24.14 -23.58 -36.29
CA ASP A 58 24.88 -24.63 -35.63
C ASP A 58 26.31 -24.20 -35.27
N ALA A 59 26.66 -24.25 -34.01
CA ALA A 59 28.04 -24.27 -33.57
C ALA A 59 28.22 -25.45 -32.61
N ASN A 60 28.71 -26.54 -33.15
CA ASN A 60 29.29 -27.64 -32.41
C ASN A 60 30.51 -27.12 -31.61
N GLY A 61 30.48 -27.31 -30.32
CA GLY A 61 31.57 -27.07 -29.42
C GLY A 61 31.22 -27.67 -28.08
N GLU A 62 31.49 -28.95 -27.92
CA GLU A 62 31.34 -29.69 -26.68
C GLU A 62 32.18 -29.09 -25.56
N SER A 63 31.55 -28.69 -24.46
CA SER A 63 32.19 -28.67 -23.16
C SER A 63 31.38 -29.56 -22.19
N LYS A 64 31.93 -30.73 -21.93
CA LYS A 64 31.35 -31.79 -21.09
C LYS A 64 31.41 -31.51 -19.59
N ASP A 65 31.85 -30.33 -19.16
CA ASP A 65 32.15 -30.05 -17.74
C ASP A 65 30.96 -29.42 -16.98
N GLY A 66 29.84 -29.14 -17.66
CA GLY A 66 28.64 -28.53 -17.04
C GLY A 66 27.46 -29.47 -16.81
N GLU A 67 27.52 -30.67 -17.34
CA GLU A 67 26.44 -31.67 -17.17
C GLU A 67 26.71 -32.60 -15.97
N GLU A 68 27.97 -32.88 -15.63
CA GLU A 68 28.32 -33.69 -14.47
C GLU A 68 27.95 -33.01 -13.12
N GLU A 69 28.13 -31.67 -13.00
CA GLU A 69 27.72 -30.96 -11.77
C GLU A 69 26.19 -30.92 -11.57
N LYS A 70 25.39 -30.96 -12.65
CA LYS A 70 23.93 -30.98 -12.54
C LYS A 70 23.38 -32.40 -12.30
N GLU A 71 24.03 -33.40 -12.83
CA GLU A 71 23.65 -34.81 -12.59
C GLU A 71 23.99 -35.19 -11.14
N ASP A 72 25.11 -34.75 -10.58
CA ASP A 72 25.48 -34.98 -9.19
C ASP A 72 24.51 -34.26 -8.21
N GLU A 73 24.03 -33.03 -8.50
CA GLU A 73 23.03 -32.35 -7.68
C GLU A 73 21.65 -33.04 -7.72
N VAL A 74 21.24 -33.57 -8.87
CA VAL A 74 19.97 -34.30 -9.04
C VAL A 74 20.05 -35.68 -8.39
N GLU A 75 21.19 -36.39 -8.49
CA GLU A 75 21.38 -37.67 -7.82
C GLU A 75 21.44 -37.51 -6.29
N GLU A 76 22.06 -36.43 -5.75
CA GLU A 76 22.03 -36.14 -4.32
C GLU A 76 20.61 -35.79 -3.83
N GLU A 77 19.80 -35.09 -4.62
CA GLU A 77 18.38 -34.82 -4.28
C GLU A 77 17.50 -36.09 -4.35
N GLU A 78 17.71 -36.95 -5.33
CA GLU A 78 16.99 -38.22 -5.43
C GLU A 78 17.41 -39.22 -4.31
N GLU A 79 18.69 -39.26 -3.93
CA GLU A 79 19.14 -40.03 -2.78
C GLU A 79 18.57 -39.49 -1.45
N GLU A 80 18.42 -38.19 -1.28
CA GLU A 80 17.80 -37.59 -0.09
C GLU A 80 16.30 -37.91 -0.03
N VAL A 81 15.61 -37.93 -1.18
CA VAL A 81 14.19 -38.34 -1.30
C VAL A 81 14.01 -39.85 -1.08
N GLU A 82 14.96 -40.69 -1.50
CA GLU A 82 14.94 -42.13 -1.24
C GLU A 82 15.28 -42.47 0.21
N ARG A 83 16.23 -41.73 0.82
CA ARG A 83 16.48 -41.85 2.28
C ARG A 83 15.30 -41.37 3.12
N MET A 84 14.45 -40.48 2.62
CA MET A 84 13.18 -40.12 3.25
C MET A 84 12.11 -41.19 3.10
N LYS A 85 12.22 -42.06 2.09
CA LYS A 85 11.28 -43.21 1.85
C LYS A 85 11.72 -44.50 2.52
N ALA A 86 12.98 -44.60 2.91
CA ALA A 86 13.42 -45.74 3.71
C ALA A 86 12.66 -45.73 5.06
N PRO A 87 12.11 -46.86 5.49
CA PRO A 87 11.45 -46.92 6.80
C PRO A 87 12.52 -46.59 7.83
N LEU A 88 12.43 -45.38 8.40
CA LEU A 88 13.16 -45.00 9.59
C LEU A 88 12.97 -46.13 10.58
N ARG A 89 14.06 -46.78 10.97
CA ARG A 89 14.06 -47.61 12.17
C ARG A 89 13.40 -46.80 13.25
N GLN A 90 12.25 -47.25 13.71
CA GLN A 90 11.58 -46.73 14.88
C GLN A 90 12.45 -47.11 16.08
N ASP A 91 13.55 -46.36 16.25
CA ASP A 91 14.15 -46.27 17.56
C ASP A 91 13.10 -45.58 18.42
N ALA A 92 12.57 -46.28 19.38
CA ALA A 92 11.59 -45.79 20.33
C ALA A 92 12.11 -44.46 20.87
N PRO A 93 11.27 -43.39 20.93
CA PRO A 93 11.70 -42.14 21.49
C PRO A 93 12.20 -42.42 22.89
N LEU A 94 13.44 -42.07 23.16
CA LEU A 94 14.00 -42.08 24.51
C LEU A 94 13.15 -41.10 25.31
N GLU A 95 12.26 -41.65 26.15
CA GLU A 95 11.46 -40.87 27.10
C GLU A 95 12.44 -40.03 27.95
N GLY A 96 12.47 -38.72 27.73
CA GLY A 96 13.30 -37.79 28.49
C GLY A 96 14.09 -36.75 27.69
N PHE A 97 14.13 -36.83 26.36
CA PHE A 97 14.90 -35.88 25.54
C PHE A 97 14.06 -34.71 24.99
N ASP A 98 12.76 -34.66 25.17
CA ASP A 98 11.88 -33.61 24.62
C ASP A 98 12.15 -32.22 25.18
N ASP A 99 12.86 -32.09 26.29
CA ASP A 99 13.19 -30.82 26.94
C ASP A 99 14.67 -30.44 26.82
N LEU A 100 15.51 -31.26 26.21
CA LEU A 100 16.96 -31.00 26.11
C LEU A 100 17.19 -29.76 25.25
N TYR A 101 18.04 -28.87 25.73
CA TYR A 101 18.41 -27.59 25.11
C TYR A 101 17.29 -26.53 24.96
N LEU A 102 16.04 -26.77 25.40
CA LEU A 102 14.96 -25.79 25.28
C LEU A 102 15.17 -24.54 26.15
N ASP A 103 15.93 -24.66 27.22
CA ASP A 103 16.37 -23.57 28.10
C ASP A 103 17.34 -22.60 27.41
N THR A 104 18.03 -23.03 26.36
CA THR A 104 18.96 -22.19 25.58
C THR A 104 18.22 -21.26 24.60
N ILE A 105 16.93 -21.44 24.38
CA ILE A 105 16.13 -20.64 23.44
C ILE A 105 16.04 -19.19 23.89
N ASN A 106 16.46 -18.29 23.02
CA ASN A 106 16.39 -16.86 23.27
C ASN A 106 15.33 -16.17 22.40
N ARG A 107 14.13 -16.02 22.93
CA ARG A 107 12.99 -15.40 22.22
C ARG A 107 13.24 -13.94 21.86
N SER A 108 14.09 -13.24 22.59
CA SER A 108 14.33 -11.80 22.38
C SER A 108 15.08 -11.49 21.08
N VAL A 109 15.87 -12.45 20.57
CA VAL A 109 16.62 -12.31 19.31
C VAL A 109 15.85 -12.83 18.09
N LEU A 110 14.69 -13.49 18.30
CA LEU A 110 13.91 -14.05 17.21
C LEU A 110 13.14 -12.95 16.47
N ASP A 111 13.46 -12.82 15.19
CA ASP A 111 12.79 -11.89 14.28
C ASP A 111 12.43 -12.59 12.97
N PHE A 112 11.12 -12.79 12.76
CA PHE A 112 10.58 -13.46 11.59
C PHE A 112 9.99 -12.48 10.56
N ASP A 113 10.32 -11.19 10.66
CA ASP A 113 9.79 -10.15 9.78
C ASP A 113 10.64 -9.91 8.52
N PHE A 114 11.85 -10.43 8.51
CA PHE A 114 12.78 -10.33 7.39
C PHE A 114 12.80 -11.59 6.54
N GLU A 115 13.48 -11.52 5.41
CA GLU A 115 13.66 -12.63 4.49
C GLU A 115 14.35 -13.82 5.16
N LYS A 116 13.83 -15.00 4.87
CA LYS A 116 14.35 -16.25 5.40
C LYS A 116 15.42 -16.77 4.44
N LEU A 117 16.58 -16.14 4.49
CA LEU A 117 17.75 -16.51 3.67
C LEU A 117 18.83 -17.10 4.56
N CYS A 118 19.45 -18.16 4.09
CA CYS A 118 20.61 -18.74 4.76
C CYS A 118 21.72 -17.69 4.91
N SER A 119 22.26 -17.53 6.11
CA SER A 119 23.31 -16.54 6.40
C SER A 119 24.64 -16.83 5.70
N VAL A 120 24.80 -18.02 5.12
CA VAL A 120 26.02 -18.46 4.44
C VAL A 120 25.81 -18.55 2.93
N SER A 121 24.83 -19.36 2.47
CA SER A 121 24.59 -19.61 1.05
C SER A 121 23.65 -18.62 0.38
N LEU A 122 22.95 -17.77 1.15
CA LEU A 122 21.89 -16.86 0.68
C LEU A 122 20.69 -17.58 0.02
N SER A 123 20.64 -18.90 0.11
CA SER A 123 19.51 -19.71 -0.38
C SER A 123 18.28 -19.55 0.50
N ASN A 124 17.10 -19.57 -0.12
CA ASN A 124 15.80 -19.57 0.55
C ASN A 124 15.16 -20.98 0.63
N ILE A 125 15.86 -22.01 0.16
CA ILE A 125 15.37 -23.39 0.11
C ILE A 125 15.78 -24.09 1.40
N ASN A 126 14.83 -24.84 1.98
CA ASN A 126 15.05 -25.67 3.17
C ASN A 126 15.75 -24.94 4.34
N VAL A 127 15.22 -23.75 4.69
CA VAL A 127 15.82 -22.85 5.66
C VAL A 127 15.36 -23.17 7.08
N TYR A 128 16.30 -23.20 8.01
CA TYR A 128 16.11 -23.40 9.44
C TYR A 128 16.54 -22.15 10.20
N ALA A 129 15.73 -21.66 11.12
CA ALA A 129 16.11 -20.59 12.03
C ALA A 129 16.68 -21.21 13.33
N CYS A 130 17.87 -20.76 13.72
CA CYS A 130 18.45 -21.08 15.01
C CYS A 130 17.68 -20.32 16.11
N LEU A 131 17.08 -21.03 17.06
CA LEU A 131 16.27 -20.43 18.13
C LEU A 131 17.12 -19.81 19.26
N VAL A 132 18.45 -19.97 19.18
CA VAL A 132 19.40 -19.39 20.15
C VAL A 132 19.93 -18.03 19.70
N CYS A 133 20.33 -17.88 18.42
CA CYS A 133 20.89 -16.64 17.89
C CYS A 133 20.01 -15.91 16.87
N GLY A 134 18.89 -16.49 16.41
CA GLY A 134 17.96 -15.89 15.45
C GLY A 134 18.43 -15.92 13.98
N LYS A 135 19.61 -16.47 13.67
CA LYS A 135 20.13 -16.55 12.30
C LYS A 135 19.52 -17.74 11.55
N TYR A 136 19.48 -17.61 10.22
CA TYR A 136 18.94 -18.62 9.32
C TYR A 136 20.05 -19.42 8.65
N TYR A 137 19.84 -20.75 8.52
CA TYR A 137 20.79 -21.65 7.90
C TYR A 137 20.08 -22.67 7.01
N GLN A 138 20.71 -23.08 5.92
CA GLN A 138 20.18 -24.07 5.00
C GLN A 138 20.47 -25.49 5.48
N GLY A 139 19.44 -26.36 5.37
CA GLY A 139 19.54 -27.80 5.62
C GLY A 139 19.74 -28.18 7.09
N ARG A 140 19.58 -29.46 7.41
CA ARG A 140 19.82 -30.05 8.75
C ARG A 140 20.68 -31.30 8.74
N GLY A 141 21.05 -31.79 7.56
CA GLY A 141 21.88 -33.00 7.39
C GLY A 141 23.35 -32.76 7.74
N PRO A 142 24.17 -33.84 7.80
CA PRO A 142 25.57 -33.79 8.26
C PRO A 142 26.50 -32.84 7.50
N LYS A 143 26.16 -32.41 6.31
CA LYS A 143 26.97 -31.47 5.50
C LYS A 143 26.33 -30.07 5.37
N SER A 144 25.24 -29.81 6.08
CA SER A 144 24.49 -28.56 5.94
C SER A 144 24.96 -27.46 6.87
N HIS A 145 24.61 -26.21 6.53
CA HIS A 145 25.03 -25.02 7.30
C HIS A 145 24.43 -24.98 8.71
N ALA A 146 23.18 -25.46 8.91
CA ALA A 146 22.60 -25.52 10.25
C ALA A 146 23.31 -26.58 11.11
N TYR A 147 23.69 -27.71 10.52
CA TYR A 147 24.42 -28.77 11.20
C TYR A 147 25.82 -28.28 11.65
N PHE A 148 26.57 -27.63 10.76
CA PHE A 148 27.86 -27.05 11.12
C PHE A 148 27.74 -25.97 12.19
N HIS A 149 26.74 -25.09 12.11
CA HIS A 149 26.51 -24.08 13.13
C HIS A 149 26.20 -24.70 14.51
N ALA A 150 25.51 -25.84 14.54
CA ALA A 150 25.27 -26.56 15.79
C ALA A 150 26.56 -27.11 16.40
N LEU A 151 27.48 -27.66 15.55
CA LEU A 151 28.76 -28.20 16.01
C LEU A 151 29.76 -27.12 16.41
N GLU A 152 29.88 -26.04 15.61
CA GLU A 152 30.88 -25.02 15.80
C GLU A 152 30.54 -24.03 16.93
N VAL A 153 29.27 -23.67 17.07
CA VAL A 153 28.81 -22.62 18.00
C VAL A 153 28.09 -23.18 19.22
N GLY A 154 27.70 -24.47 19.16
CA GLY A 154 26.94 -25.12 20.25
C GLY A 154 25.49 -24.66 20.35
N HIS A 155 24.87 -24.23 19.24
CA HIS A 155 23.47 -23.88 19.19
C HIS A 155 22.66 -25.06 18.64
N HIS A 156 21.82 -25.66 19.44
CA HIS A 156 21.23 -26.96 19.13
C HIS A 156 19.79 -26.92 18.65
N VAL A 157 19.01 -25.86 18.91
CA VAL A 157 17.57 -25.84 18.62
C VAL A 157 17.25 -25.02 17.37
N TYR A 158 16.57 -25.65 16.38
CA TYR A 158 16.26 -25.06 15.08
C TYR A 158 14.82 -25.30 14.70
N ILE A 159 14.17 -24.29 14.12
CA ILE A 159 12.83 -24.38 13.52
C ILE A 159 12.92 -24.33 11.99
N ASN A 160 12.28 -25.29 11.31
CA ASN A 160 12.14 -25.24 9.87
C ASN A 160 11.09 -24.18 9.48
N MET A 161 11.47 -23.25 8.62
CA MET A 161 10.63 -22.10 8.29
C MET A 161 9.43 -22.42 7.40
N GLN A 162 9.44 -23.57 6.71
CA GLN A 162 8.32 -24.02 5.89
C GLN A 162 7.35 -24.90 6.66
N THR A 163 7.86 -25.88 7.40
CA THR A 163 7.04 -26.91 8.08
C THR A 163 6.70 -26.55 9.52
N GLN A 164 7.35 -25.53 10.09
CA GLN A 164 7.21 -25.11 11.50
C GLN A 164 7.57 -26.22 12.51
N ARG A 165 8.31 -27.25 12.07
CA ARG A 165 8.81 -28.30 12.94
C ARG A 165 10.12 -27.88 13.57
N VAL A 166 10.30 -28.25 14.84
CA VAL A 166 11.51 -27.92 15.60
C VAL A 166 12.37 -29.15 15.73
N TYR A 167 13.67 -28.99 15.51
CA TYR A 167 14.66 -30.04 15.55
C TYR A 167 15.83 -29.67 16.46
N VAL A 168 16.40 -30.67 17.10
CA VAL A 168 17.69 -30.55 17.81
C VAL A 168 18.80 -31.10 16.92
N LEU A 169 19.84 -30.32 16.69
CA LEU A 169 21.01 -30.65 15.90
C LEU A 169 22.24 -30.68 16.82
N PRO A 170 23.22 -31.57 16.59
CA PRO A 170 23.43 -32.43 15.43
C PRO A 170 22.62 -33.74 15.43
N GLU A 171 21.94 -34.09 16.51
CA GLU A 171 21.26 -35.37 16.69
C GLU A 171 20.09 -35.63 15.70
N GLY A 172 19.45 -34.55 15.21
CA GLY A 172 18.46 -34.58 14.14
C GLY A 172 17.04 -34.98 14.54
N TYR A 173 16.71 -35.13 15.84
CA TYR A 173 15.36 -35.51 16.27
C TYR A 173 14.40 -34.32 16.36
N GLU A 174 13.11 -34.59 16.13
CA GLU A 174 12.03 -33.59 16.21
C GLU A 174 11.57 -33.44 17.66
N VAL A 175 11.43 -32.14 18.11
CA VAL A 175 10.92 -31.80 19.44
C VAL A 175 9.47 -31.35 19.34
N LYS A 176 8.60 -31.95 20.16
CA LYS A 176 7.16 -31.63 20.23
C LYS A 176 6.75 -31.15 21.61
N ASN A 177 7.31 -30.01 22.01
CA ASN A 177 7.01 -29.40 23.30
C ASN A 177 6.02 -28.23 23.14
N LYS A 178 5.06 -28.10 24.06
CA LYS A 178 4.08 -27.01 24.10
C LYS A 178 4.71 -25.65 24.32
N SER A 179 5.88 -25.58 24.94
CA SER A 179 6.63 -24.32 25.14
C SER A 179 7.08 -23.66 23.84
N LEU A 180 7.04 -24.38 22.71
CA LEU A 180 7.42 -23.90 21.38
C LEU A 180 6.24 -23.32 20.58
N GLU A 181 5.01 -23.45 21.06
CA GLU A 181 3.81 -23.00 20.34
C GLU A 181 3.75 -21.46 20.19
N ASP A 182 4.33 -20.72 21.12
CA ASP A 182 4.46 -19.27 21.04
C ASP A 182 5.37 -18.86 19.86
N ILE A 183 6.49 -19.54 19.66
CA ILE A 183 7.46 -19.29 18.58
C ILE A 183 6.83 -19.61 17.22
N LYS A 184 6.15 -20.77 17.09
CA LYS A 184 5.43 -21.14 15.88
C LYS A 184 4.35 -20.14 15.53
N PHE A 185 3.59 -19.69 16.53
CA PHE A 185 2.53 -18.70 16.33
C PHE A 185 3.08 -17.33 15.92
N VAL A 186 4.23 -16.89 16.45
CA VAL A 186 4.87 -15.63 16.04
C VAL A 186 5.45 -15.72 14.62
N SER A 187 5.99 -16.89 14.26
CA SER A 187 6.53 -17.13 12.90
C SER A 187 5.44 -17.12 11.83
N ASP A 188 4.32 -17.84 12.06
CA ASP A 188 3.16 -17.90 11.13
C ASP A 188 1.86 -17.87 11.94
N PRO A 189 1.35 -16.69 12.29
CA PRO A 189 0.11 -16.59 13.05
C PRO A 189 -1.08 -17.18 12.29
N ARG A 190 -1.79 -18.11 12.94
CA ARG A 190 -3.02 -18.73 12.43
C ARG A 190 -4.16 -18.43 13.38
N TYR A 191 -5.33 -18.14 12.83
CA TYR A 191 -6.51 -17.72 13.57
C TYR A 191 -7.70 -18.60 13.25
N SER A 192 -8.52 -18.89 14.25
CA SER A 192 -9.84 -19.46 14.04
C SER A 192 -10.83 -18.41 13.52
N LYS A 193 -11.91 -18.89 12.92
CA LYS A 193 -12.99 -18.02 12.44
C LYS A 193 -13.63 -17.24 13.59
N GLU A 194 -13.77 -17.87 14.76
CA GLU A 194 -14.35 -17.28 15.97
C GLU A 194 -13.47 -16.13 16.48
N GLU A 195 -12.14 -16.31 16.52
CA GLU A 195 -11.20 -15.27 16.90
C GLU A 195 -11.28 -14.06 15.98
N VAL A 196 -11.28 -14.30 14.66
CA VAL A 196 -11.34 -13.21 13.67
C VAL A 196 -12.68 -12.47 13.73
N MET A 197 -13.81 -13.19 13.88
CA MET A 197 -15.12 -12.56 14.01
C MET A 197 -15.31 -11.81 15.33
N ALA A 198 -14.50 -12.12 16.33
CA ALA A 198 -14.50 -11.41 17.60
C ALA A 198 -13.65 -10.12 17.58
N LEU A 199 -12.85 -9.87 16.52
CA LEU A 199 -11.97 -8.70 16.44
C LEU A 199 -12.72 -7.34 16.50
N ASP A 200 -13.91 -7.26 15.97
CA ASP A 200 -14.70 -6.02 15.89
C ASP A 200 -15.83 -5.94 16.94
N ARG A 201 -15.86 -6.87 17.92
CA ARG A 201 -16.91 -6.84 18.95
C ARG A 201 -16.65 -5.71 19.93
N GLU A 202 -17.68 -4.92 20.18
CA GLU A 202 -17.66 -3.83 21.14
C GLU A 202 -17.40 -4.35 22.57
N GLY A 203 -16.70 -3.57 23.36
CA GLY A 203 -16.65 -3.71 24.80
C GLY A 203 -15.29 -3.89 25.46
N LYS A 204 -14.19 -4.12 24.73
CA LYS A 204 -12.84 -4.13 25.33
C LYS A 204 -11.77 -3.79 24.30
N GLY A 205 -11.04 -2.71 24.54
CA GLY A 205 -9.74 -2.50 23.90
C GLY A 205 -8.86 -3.71 24.17
N ARG A 206 -8.24 -4.25 23.12
CA ARG A 206 -7.38 -5.44 23.23
C ARG A 206 -5.98 -4.99 23.58
N LYS A 207 -5.51 -5.44 24.73
CA LYS A 207 -4.17 -5.19 25.20
C LYS A 207 -3.35 -6.45 25.14
N ALA A 208 -2.16 -6.35 24.61
CA ALA A 208 -1.16 -7.39 24.60
C ALA A 208 0.18 -6.83 25.05
N TRP A 209 1.11 -7.70 25.43
CA TRP A 209 2.43 -7.32 25.91
C TRP A 209 3.51 -8.04 25.10
N ALA A 210 4.47 -7.26 24.62
CA ALA A 210 5.69 -7.78 24.02
C ALA A 210 6.62 -8.37 25.10
N LEU A 211 7.65 -9.12 24.69
CA LEU A 211 8.60 -9.75 25.62
C LEU A 211 9.28 -8.73 26.57
N GLY A 212 9.52 -7.50 26.11
CA GLY A 212 10.09 -6.43 26.93
C GLY A 212 9.10 -5.75 27.88
N GLY A 213 7.88 -6.28 28.08
CA GLY A 213 6.85 -5.69 28.93
C GLY A 213 6.18 -4.44 28.33
N LYS A 214 6.46 -4.10 27.06
CA LYS A 214 5.79 -3.00 26.37
C LYS A 214 4.38 -3.41 25.96
N GLU A 215 3.39 -2.63 26.43
CA GLU A 215 1.99 -2.80 26.03
C GLU A 215 1.79 -2.39 24.56
N TYR A 216 0.98 -3.12 23.83
CA TYR A 216 0.50 -2.78 22.50
C TYR A 216 -0.93 -3.27 22.28
N SER A 217 -1.61 -2.72 21.28
CA SER A 217 -2.96 -3.14 20.87
C SER A 217 -2.87 -3.90 19.54
N PRO A 218 -3.26 -5.19 19.48
CA PRO A 218 -3.32 -5.93 18.22
C PRO A 218 -4.19 -5.21 17.18
N GLY A 219 -3.67 -5.09 15.96
CA GLY A 219 -4.26 -4.27 14.91
C GLY A 219 -3.69 -2.85 14.84
N PHE A 220 -3.27 -2.29 15.97
CA PHE A 220 -2.73 -0.93 16.10
C PHE A 220 -1.26 -0.99 16.53
N VAL A 221 -0.45 -1.61 15.69
CA VAL A 221 0.99 -1.78 15.92
C VAL A 221 1.78 -0.85 15.03
N GLY A 222 2.94 -0.40 15.52
CA GLY A 222 3.87 0.37 14.70
C GLY A 222 4.39 -0.46 13.53
N MET A 223 4.68 0.19 12.42
CA MET A 223 5.25 -0.42 11.22
C MET A 223 6.57 0.25 10.89
N ASN A 224 7.63 -0.55 10.71
CA ASN A 224 8.95 -0.01 10.43
C ASN A 224 8.95 0.83 9.15
N ASN A 225 9.50 2.04 9.24
CA ASN A 225 9.89 2.83 8.08
C ASN A 225 11.37 2.56 7.81
N ILE A 226 11.66 1.79 6.75
CA ILE A 226 13.02 1.33 6.46
C ILE A 226 13.87 2.48 5.93
N LYS A 227 13.29 3.32 5.06
CA LYS A 227 13.87 4.60 4.59
C LYS A 227 12.78 5.62 4.28
N GLU A 228 11.97 5.38 3.25
CA GLU A 228 10.98 6.31 2.70
C GLU A 228 9.66 5.58 2.37
N ASN A 229 9.26 4.61 3.20
CA ASN A 229 8.07 3.77 2.93
C ASN A 229 6.84 4.14 3.78
N ASP A 230 6.78 5.34 4.33
CA ASP A 230 5.64 5.85 5.09
C ASP A 230 4.33 5.84 4.28
N TYR A 231 4.38 6.21 2.98
CA TYR A 231 3.24 6.13 2.06
C TYR A 231 2.62 4.73 1.96
N PHE A 232 3.46 3.71 2.02
CA PHE A 232 3.04 2.31 2.02
C PHE A 232 2.45 1.92 3.37
N ASN A 233 3.12 2.27 4.46
CA ASN A 233 2.70 1.93 5.82
C ASN A 233 1.27 2.40 6.10
N VAL A 234 0.94 3.65 5.76
CA VAL A 234 -0.39 4.21 6.00
C VAL A 234 -1.49 3.54 5.17
N VAL A 235 -1.19 3.16 3.93
CA VAL A 235 -2.15 2.45 3.07
C VAL A 235 -2.42 1.04 3.58
N VAL A 236 -1.37 0.28 3.93
CA VAL A 236 -1.53 -1.07 4.48
C VAL A 236 -2.25 -1.03 5.83
N GLN A 237 -1.92 -0.05 6.69
CA GLN A 237 -2.61 0.14 7.96
C GLN A 237 -4.10 0.39 7.75
N ALA A 238 -4.47 1.31 6.84
CA ALA A 238 -5.87 1.58 6.52
C ALA A 238 -6.61 0.35 5.97
N LEU A 239 -6.00 -0.40 5.03
CA LEU A 239 -6.60 -1.59 4.44
C LEU A 239 -6.73 -2.76 5.42
N SER A 240 -5.79 -2.89 6.38
CA SER A 240 -5.85 -3.93 7.43
C SER A 240 -7.02 -3.73 8.40
N HIS A 241 -7.65 -2.54 8.40
CA HIS A 241 -8.83 -2.21 9.19
C HIS A 241 -10.14 -2.28 8.40
N VAL A 242 -10.11 -2.80 7.18
CA VAL A 242 -11.30 -3.12 6.38
C VAL A 242 -11.72 -4.56 6.66
N PRO A 243 -12.75 -4.83 7.50
CA PRO A 243 -13.03 -6.17 8.03
C PRO A 243 -13.21 -7.25 6.97
N PRO A 244 -13.95 -7.04 5.85
CA PRO A 244 -14.09 -8.09 4.85
C PRO A 244 -12.77 -8.50 4.21
N LEU A 245 -11.88 -7.53 3.93
CA LEU A 245 -10.57 -7.77 3.35
C LEU A 245 -9.63 -8.40 4.38
N ARG A 246 -9.56 -7.83 5.59
CA ARG A 246 -8.77 -8.35 6.70
C ARG A 246 -9.14 -9.79 7.02
N ASN A 247 -10.43 -10.07 7.25
CA ASN A 247 -10.89 -11.39 7.63
C ASN A 247 -10.58 -12.43 6.55
N TYR A 248 -10.74 -12.06 5.28
CA TYR A 248 -10.37 -12.90 4.15
C TYR A 248 -8.87 -13.24 4.17
N LEU A 249 -7.99 -12.22 4.34
CA LEU A 249 -6.55 -12.42 4.40
C LEU A 249 -6.08 -13.21 5.63
N MET A 250 -6.83 -13.17 6.73
CA MET A 250 -6.49 -13.89 7.96
C MET A 250 -6.93 -15.37 7.94
N LEU A 251 -8.06 -15.68 7.29
CA LEU A 251 -8.70 -16.99 7.37
C LEU A 251 -8.36 -17.93 6.21
N GLU A 252 -8.15 -17.39 5.00
CA GLU A 252 -7.87 -18.20 3.82
C GLU A 252 -6.43 -18.72 3.81
N ASP A 253 -6.24 -19.89 3.24
CA ASP A 253 -4.92 -20.44 2.98
C ASP A 253 -4.39 -19.95 1.63
N PHE A 254 -3.28 -19.23 1.68
CA PHE A 254 -2.61 -18.67 0.52
C PHE A 254 -1.29 -19.39 0.20
N SER A 255 -1.07 -20.61 0.66
CA SER A 255 0.17 -21.37 0.43
C SER A 255 0.52 -21.51 -1.06
N THR A 256 -0.50 -21.66 -1.92
CA THR A 256 -0.36 -21.78 -3.38
C THR A 256 -0.63 -20.48 -4.13
N ALA A 257 -0.94 -19.40 -3.43
CA ALA A 257 -1.26 -18.10 -4.05
C ALA A 257 0.01 -17.37 -4.51
N PRO A 258 -0.11 -16.37 -5.41
CA PRO A 258 0.99 -15.48 -5.77
C PRO A 258 1.63 -14.81 -4.54
N GLU A 259 2.94 -14.62 -4.56
CA GLU A 259 3.73 -14.11 -3.42
C GLU A 259 3.18 -12.78 -2.86
N LEU A 260 2.66 -11.88 -3.70
CA LEU A 260 2.05 -10.63 -3.25
C LEU A 260 0.92 -10.85 -2.24
N VAL A 261 0.03 -11.81 -2.52
CA VAL A 261 -1.12 -12.14 -1.64
C VAL A 261 -0.64 -12.83 -0.38
N LYS A 262 0.28 -13.77 -0.53
CA LYS A 262 0.87 -14.54 0.57
C LYS A 262 1.57 -13.63 1.59
N ARG A 263 2.46 -12.75 1.11
CA ARG A 263 3.18 -11.79 1.98
C ARG A 263 2.26 -10.75 2.61
N LEU A 264 1.23 -10.28 1.87
CA LEU A 264 0.21 -9.41 2.44
C LEU A 264 -0.57 -10.11 3.56
N SER A 265 -0.99 -11.36 3.32
CA SER A 265 -1.71 -12.16 4.32
C SER A 265 -0.89 -12.34 5.60
N ILE A 266 0.39 -12.71 5.47
CA ILE A 266 1.32 -12.85 6.61
C ILE A 266 1.46 -11.52 7.36
N LEU A 267 1.65 -10.40 6.66
CA LEU A 267 1.77 -9.09 7.30
C LEU A 267 0.50 -8.71 8.05
N VAL A 268 -0.68 -8.89 7.46
CA VAL A 268 -1.95 -8.60 8.13
C VAL A 268 -2.13 -9.48 9.38
N ARG A 269 -1.80 -10.78 9.29
CA ARG A 269 -1.83 -11.69 10.44
C ARG A 269 -0.88 -11.23 11.55
N LYS A 270 0.31 -10.73 11.21
CA LYS A 270 1.28 -10.19 12.18
C LYS A 270 0.81 -8.88 12.81
N ILE A 271 0.19 -7.97 12.05
CA ILE A 271 -0.40 -6.72 12.57
C ILE A 271 -1.45 -7.04 13.66
N TRP A 272 -2.25 -8.07 13.46
CA TRP A 272 -3.31 -8.47 14.39
C TRP A 272 -2.86 -9.52 15.43
N ASN A 273 -1.55 -9.79 15.57
CA ASN A 273 -1.02 -10.81 16.48
C ASN A 273 -1.12 -10.37 17.96
N PRO A 274 -1.89 -11.10 18.80
CA PRO A 274 -1.98 -10.80 20.24
C PRO A 274 -0.83 -11.40 21.08
N ARG A 275 0.10 -12.13 20.46
CA ARG A 275 1.22 -12.84 21.10
C ARG A 275 2.56 -12.48 20.47
N ALA A 276 2.68 -11.28 19.91
CA ALA A 276 3.90 -10.85 19.26
C ALA A 276 5.05 -10.64 20.26
N PHE A 277 6.25 -11.02 19.87
CA PHE A 277 7.45 -10.77 20.69
C PHE A 277 7.85 -9.30 20.69
N LYS A 278 7.47 -8.56 19.66
CA LYS A 278 7.72 -7.12 19.48
C LYS A 278 6.42 -6.34 19.37
N SER A 279 6.42 -5.09 19.81
CA SER A 279 5.25 -4.19 19.71
C SER A 279 5.10 -3.52 18.34
N HIS A 280 5.87 -3.93 17.34
CA HIS A 280 5.86 -3.42 15.98
C HIS A 280 6.11 -4.55 14.97
N VAL A 281 5.81 -4.29 13.71
CA VAL A 281 6.05 -5.22 12.59
C VAL A 281 6.92 -4.56 11.53
N SER A 282 7.64 -5.37 10.75
CA SER A 282 8.40 -4.88 9.59
C SER A 282 7.74 -5.34 8.28
N PRO A 283 7.43 -4.42 7.36
CA PRO A 283 6.81 -4.74 6.09
C PRO A 283 7.81 -5.16 5.00
N HIS A 284 9.05 -5.48 5.36
CA HIS A 284 10.18 -5.65 4.43
C HIS A 284 9.88 -6.65 3.30
N GLU A 285 9.42 -7.86 3.65
CA GLU A 285 9.15 -8.92 2.67
C GLU A 285 8.07 -8.50 1.64
N LEU A 286 7.01 -7.82 2.09
CA LEU A 286 5.95 -7.35 1.20
C LEU A 286 6.44 -6.20 0.31
N LEU A 287 7.19 -5.24 0.85
CA LEU A 287 7.76 -4.13 0.09
C LEU A 287 8.71 -4.60 -1.00
N GLN A 288 9.52 -5.60 -0.73
CA GLN A 288 10.43 -6.18 -1.70
C GLN A 288 9.65 -6.82 -2.86
N GLU A 289 8.63 -7.61 -2.57
CA GLU A 289 7.77 -8.19 -3.60
C GLU A 289 7.07 -7.11 -4.44
N ILE A 290 6.60 -6.03 -3.79
CA ILE A 290 6.01 -4.88 -4.47
C ILE A 290 7.03 -4.20 -5.38
N SER A 291 8.26 -4.00 -4.92
CA SER A 291 9.33 -3.41 -5.72
C SER A 291 9.62 -4.24 -6.98
N LEU A 292 9.72 -5.55 -6.83
CA LEU A 292 9.91 -6.48 -7.95
C LEU A 292 8.71 -6.42 -8.93
N LYS A 293 7.51 -6.56 -8.43
CA LYS A 293 6.29 -6.64 -9.25
C LYS A 293 5.89 -5.32 -9.90
N SER A 294 6.29 -4.20 -9.33
CA SER A 294 6.10 -2.86 -9.89
C SER A 294 7.23 -2.40 -10.81
N ASN A 295 8.18 -3.27 -11.14
CA ASN A 295 9.39 -2.93 -11.89
C ASN A 295 10.13 -1.73 -11.27
N LYS A 296 10.32 -1.76 -9.95
CA LYS A 296 10.97 -0.71 -9.15
C LYS A 296 10.26 0.66 -9.18
N ARG A 297 8.96 0.70 -9.54
CA ARG A 297 8.17 1.92 -9.41
C ARG A 297 8.00 2.33 -7.95
N PHE A 298 7.78 1.36 -7.07
CA PHE A 298 7.67 1.55 -5.63
C PHE A 298 8.87 0.87 -4.97
N THR A 299 9.72 1.66 -4.34
CA THR A 299 10.97 1.18 -3.74
C THR A 299 11.04 1.49 -2.25
N LEU A 300 11.96 0.84 -1.55
CA LEU A 300 12.26 1.11 -0.15
C LEU A 300 12.91 2.49 0.08
N THR A 301 13.51 3.05 -0.97
CA THR A 301 14.44 4.19 -0.88
C THR A 301 13.88 5.50 -1.40
N ALA A 302 12.69 5.47 -2.01
CA ALA A 302 12.07 6.66 -2.57
C ALA A 302 10.60 6.74 -2.14
N GLN A 303 10.22 7.88 -1.58
CA GLN A 303 8.84 8.16 -1.23
C GLN A 303 7.98 8.24 -2.49
N SER A 304 6.78 7.69 -2.40
CA SER A 304 5.78 7.72 -3.47
C SER A 304 4.45 8.26 -2.96
N ASP A 305 3.54 8.54 -3.88
CA ASP A 305 2.20 8.99 -3.54
C ASP A 305 1.35 7.81 -3.05
N PRO A 306 0.67 7.91 -1.87
CA PRO A 306 -0.20 6.87 -1.33
C PRO A 306 -1.35 6.47 -2.27
N VAL A 307 -1.90 7.40 -3.07
CA VAL A 307 -2.99 7.11 -4.02
C VAL A 307 -2.48 6.34 -5.23
N ASP A 308 -1.33 6.72 -5.76
CA ASP A 308 -0.67 6.01 -6.85
C ASP A 308 -0.34 4.57 -6.43
N PHE A 309 0.17 4.43 -5.21
CA PHE A 309 0.43 3.13 -4.63
C PHE A 309 -0.87 2.34 -4.43
N LEU A 310 -1.89 2.91 -3.81
CA LEU A 310 -3.19 2.27 -3.57
C LEU A 310 -3.83 1.78 -4.87
N SER A 311 -3.83 2.63 -5.91
CA SER A 311 -4.40 2.30 -7.22
C SER A 311 -3.69 1.10 -7.85
N TRP A 312 -2.37 1.12 -7.88
CA TRP A 312 -1.55 0.02 -8.37
C TRP A 312 -1.77 -1.26 -7.54
N PHE A 313 -1.76 -1.11 -6.23
CA PHE A 313 -1.86 -2.23 -5.29
C PHE A 313 -3.21 -2.95 -5.37
N LEU A 314 -4.33 -2.22 -5.35
CA LEU A 314 -5.66 -2.81 -5.48
C LEU A 314 -5.86 -3.53 -6.81
N ASN A 315 -5.34 -2.98 -7.92
CA ASN A 315 -5.40 -3.62 -9.22
C ASN A 315 -4.58 -4.92 -9.27
N ASN A 316 -3.35 -4.92 -8.76
CA ASN A 316 -2.51 -6.12 -8.73
C ASN A 316 -3.07 -7.16 -7.75
N LEU A 317 -3.56 -6.74 -6.59
CA LEU A 317 -4.20 -7.63 -5.63
C LEU A 317 -5.45 -8.28 -6.24
N HIS A 318 -6.27 -7.51 -6.98
CA HIS A 318 -7.41 -8.03 -7.72
C HIS A 318 -7.02 -9.15 -8.69
N LEU A 319 -5.99 -8.94 -9.50
CA LEU A 319 -5.49 -9.92 -10.45
C LEU A 319 -4.89 -11.16 -9.77
N CYS A 320 -4.10 -10.97 -8.73
CA CYS A 320 -3.48 -12.05 -7.96
C CYS A 320 -4.50 -12.92 -7.21
N LEU A 321 -5.68 -12.37 -6.89
CA LEU A 321 -6.81 -13.11 -6.32
C LEU A 321 -7.71 -13.76 -7.39
N GLY A 322 -7.22 -13.96 -8.59
CA GLY A 322 -7.97 -14.55 -9.71
C GLY A 322 -9.07 -13.65 -10.26
N GLY A 323 -8.96 -12.35 -10.03
CA GLY A 323 -9.94 -11.38 -10.50
C GLY A 323 -9.92 -11.21 -12.02
N SER A 324 -11.11 -11.07 -12.61
CA SER A 324 -11.31 -10.86 -14.05
C SER A 324 -11.54 -9.38 -14.36
N LYS A 325 -10.89 -8.86 -15.39
CA LYS A 325 -11.11 -7.49 -15.89
C LYS A 325 -12.54 -7.28 -16.41
N THR A 326 -13.18 -8.32 -16.92
CA THR A 326 -14.50 -8.26 -17.55
C THR A 326 -15.65 -8.56 -16.58
N LYS A 327 -15.46 -9.51 -15.65
CA LYS A 327 -16.51 -9.95 -14.71
C LYS A 327 -16.47 -9.10 -13.44
N PRO A 328 -17.51 -8.27 -13.16
CA PRO A 328 -17.57 -7.48 -11.94
C PRO A 328 -17.73 -8.39 -10.69
N GLY A 329 -17.13 -7.98 -9.58
CA GLY A 329 -17.21 -8.72 -8.31
C GLY A 329 -16.44 -10.04 -8.30
N SER A 330 -15.56 -10.30 -9.27
CA SER A 330 -14.81 -11.56 -9.40
C SER A 330 -13.75 -11.76 -8.32
N SER A 331 -13.30 -10.73 -7.63
CA SER A 331 -12.40 -10.84 -6.48
C SER A 331 -12.98 -10.19 -5.22
N MET A 332 -12.37 -10.49 -4.06
CA MET A 332 -12.72 -9.84 -2.80
C MET A 332 -12.54 -8.32 -2.88
N VAL A 333 -11.48 -7.85 -3.54
CA VAL A 333 -11.19 -6.41 -3.72
C VAL A 333 -12.34 -5.69 -4.43
N GLN A 334 -12.81 -6.24 -5.54
CA GLN A 334 -13.96 -5.66 -6.25
C GLN A 334 -15.26 -5.72 -5.44
N ARG A 335 -15.50 -6.82 -4.73
CA ARG A 335 -16.70 -6.95 -3.88
C ARG A 335 -16.75 -5.94 -2.75
N VAL A 336 -15.58 -5.52 -2.26
CA VAL A 336 -15.46 -4.57 -1.14
C VAL A 336 -15.50 -3.11 -1.60
N PHE A 337 -14.78 -2.76 -2.68
CA PHE A 337 -14.53 -1.36 -3.03
C PHE A 337 -15.15 -0.90 -4.34
N GLN A 338 -15.54 -1.82 -5.25
CA GLN A 338 -15.96 -1.41 -6.59
C GLN A 338 -17.40 -0.91 -6.61
N GLY A 339 -17.55 0.33 -7.09
CA GLY A 339 -18.84 0.95 -7.40
C GLY A 339 -19.02 1.24 -8.89
N LYS A 340 -20.16 1.81 -9.23
CA LYS A 340 -20.53 2.26 -10.59
C LYS A 340 -20.80 3.76 -10.59
N LEU A 341 -20.33 4.43 -11.62
CA LEU A 341 -20.47 5.87 -11.83
C LEU A 341 -21.06 6.11 -13.22
N LYS A 342 -22.17 6.82 -13.30
CA LYS A 342 -22.73 7.36 -14.54
C LYS A 342 -22.01 8.66 -14.88
N VAL A 343 -21.51 8.76 -16.08
CA VAL A 343 -20.84 9.94 -16.61
C VAL A 343 -21.66 10.43 -17.81
N GLU A 344 -22.31 11.57 -17.64
CA GLU A 344 -22.99 12.25 -18.73
C GLU A 344 -22.04 13.28 -19.33
N SER A 345 -21.75 13.15 -20.61
CA SER A 345 -20.85 14.04 -21.35
C SER A 345 -21.60 14.74 -22.48
N GLN A 346 -21.39 16.03 -22.59
CA GLN A 346 -21.95 16.91 -23.60
C GLN A 346 -20.82 17.69 -24.27
N ALA A 347 -20.72 17.59 -25.59
CA ALA A 347 -19.69 18.33 -26.32
C ALA A 347 -20.03 19.82 -26.40
N ILE A 348 -19.04 20.66 -26.24
CA ILE A 348 -19.13 22.12 -26.41
C ILE A 348 -18.34 22.46 -27.65
N THR A 349 -19.01 23.02 -28.67
CA THR A 349 -18.37 23.50 -29.90
C THR A 349 -18.35 25.02 -29.91
N ALA A 350 -17.18 25.60 -30.13
CA ALA A 350 -17.06 27.02 -30.38
C ALA A 350 -17.34 27.29 -31.87
N LYS A 351 -18.34 28.09 -32.18
CA LYS A 351 -18.62 28.58 -33.52
C LYS A 351 -18.40 30.09 -33.58
N ALA A 352 -17.71 30.56 -34.61
CA ALA A 352 -17.65 31.99 -34.89
C ALA A 352 -18.97 32.44 -35.50
N ASP A 353 -19.57 33.49 -34.93
CA ASP A 353 -20.75 34.15 -35.47
C ASP A 353 -20.32 35.15 -36.61
N ALA A 354 -21.26 35.54 -37.42
CA ALA A 354 -21.05 36.48 -38.54
C ALA A 354 -20.37 37.84 -38.16
N GLY A 355 -20.18 38.09 -36.85
CA GLY A 355 -19.48 39.23 -36.30
C GLY A 355 -18.15 38.89 -35.60
N ASP A 356 -17.52 37.77 -35.91
CA ASP A 356 -16.23 37.30 -35.33
C ASP A 356 -16.27 37.09 -33.79
N ARG A 357 -17.49 36.94 -33.21
CA ARG A 357 -17.67 36.61 -31.81
C ARG A 357 -17.78 35.10 -31.67
N LEU A 358 -16.95 34.51 -30.80
CA LEU A 358 -17.03 33.10 -30.45
C LEU A 358 -18.33 32.85 -29.63
N ARG A 359 -19.22 32.06 -30.20
CA ARG A 359 -20.37 31.48 -29.46
C ARG A 359 -20.07 30.03 -29.13
N PHE A 360 -20.29 29.66 -27.87
CA PHE A 360 -20.20 28.29 -27.42
C PHE A 360 -21.58 27.64 -27.56
N GLU A 361 -21.69 26.68 -28.45
CA GLU A 361 -22.92 25.90 -28.60
C GLU A 361 -22.75 24.53 -27.92
N GLU A 362 -23.67 24.21 -27.02
CA GLU A 362 -23.76 22.87 -26.42
C GLU A 362 -24.40 21.91 -27.42
N ALA A 363 -23.80 20.74 -27.61
CA ALA A 363 -24.39 19.71 -28.46
C ALA A 363 -25.74 19.28 -27.88
N ALA A 364 -26.73 19.10 -28.77
CA ALA A 364 -28.08 18.68 -28.39
C ALA A 364 -28.11 17.26 -27.79
N SER A 365 -27.13 16.44 -28.07
CA SER A 365 -27.03 15.06 -27.59
C SER A 365 -26.12 14.94 -26.35
N VAL A 366 -26.66 14.37 -25.28
CA VAL A 366 -25.90 13.97 -24.08
C VAL A 366 -25.57 12.49 -24.21
N GLN A 367 -24.30 12.16 -24.16
CA GLN A 367 -23.84 10.78 -24.13
C GLN A 367 -23.70 10.35 -22.67
N ALA A 368 -24.27 9.21 -22.29
CA ALA A 368 -24.21 8.66 -20.95
C ALA A 368 -23.45 7.33 -20.94
N ASP A 369 -22.34 7.29 -20.21
CA ASP A 369 -21.49 6.12 -20.04
C ASP A 369 -21.51 5.66 -18.57
N VAL A 370 -21.43 4.34 -18.35
CA VAL A 370 -21.33 3.76 -17.02
C VAL A 370 -19.93 3.22 -16.79
N ASN A 371 -19.19 3.92 -15.95
CA ASN A 371 -17.84 3.56 -15.57
C ASN A 371 -17.80 2.86 -14.21
N ARG A 372 -16.78 2.03 -13.99
CA ARG A 372 -16.50 1.40 -12.69
C ARG A 372 -15.41 2.19 -11.98
N PHE A 373 -15.54 2.34 -10.67
CA PHE A 373 -14.53 3.00 -9.86
C PHE A 373 -14.14 2.12 -8.66
N MET A 374 -12.93 2.30 -8.15
CA MET A 374 -12.45 1.73 -6.89
C MET A 374 -12.34 2.80 -5.81
N PHE A 375 -12.12 4.04 -6.20
CA PHE A 375 -12.12 5.21 -5.33
C PHE A 375 -12.70 6.42 -6.06
N LEU A 376 -13.21 7.39 -5.30
CA LEU A 376 -13.76 8.65 -5.81
C LEU A 376 -12.77 9.78 -5.55
N THR A 377 -12.45 10.53 -6.60
CA THR A 377 -11.57 11.71 -6.47
C THR A 377 -12.40 12.96 -6.22
N LEU A 378 -12.12 13.64 -5.13
CA LEU A 378 -12.74 14.87 -4.68
C LEU A 378 -11.79 16.04 -4.94
N ASP A 379 -12.26 17.05 -5.68
CA ASP A 379 -11.47 18.24 -5.99
C ASP A 379 -11.69 19.30 -4.92
N LEU A 380 -10.60 19.87 -4.42
CA LEU A 380 -10.66 21.01 -3.51
C LEU A 380 -10.89 22.29 -4.29
N PRO A 381 -11.55 23.30 -3.70
CA PRO A 381 -11.58 24.64 -4.27
C PRO A 381 -10.18 25.17 -4.53
N THR A 382 -10.00 25.93 -5.59
CA THR A 382 -8.71 26.61 -5.85
C THR A 382 -8.39 27.56 -4.70
N ALA A 383 -7.16 27.48 -4.19
CA ALA A 383 -6.69 28.45 -3.21
C ALA A 383 -6.70 29.86 -3.83
N PRO A 384 -7.13 30.90 -3.09
CA PRO A 384 -7.11 32.25 -3.60
C PRO A 384 -5.68 32.66 -3.96
N LEU A 385 -5.50 33.21 -5.17
CA LEU A 385 -4.18 33.64 -5.69
C LEU A 385 -3.60 34.85 -4.95
N PHE A 386 -4.45 35.66 -4.36
CA PHE A 386 -4.08 36.84 -3.59
C PHE A 386 -4.70 36.73 -2.20
N GLN A 387 -3.87 36.72 -1.19
CA GLN A 387 -4.28 36.80 0.21
C GLN A 387 -3.66 38.06 0.81
N ASP A 388 -4.49 38.91 1.44
CA ASP A 388 -4.03 40.01 2.25
C ASP A 388 -3.22 39.50 3.45
N GLU A 389 -2.35 40.34 4.04
CA GLU A 389 -1.52 39.93 5.19
C GLU A 389 -2.33 39.37 6.38
N LEU A 390 -3.57 39.82 6.55
CA LEU A 390 -4.52 39.35 7.55
C LEU A 390 -5.10 37.96 7.17
N GLU A 391 -5.30 37.68 5.88
CA GLU A 391 -5.87 36.43 5.37
C GLU A 391 -4.83 35.31 5.25
N ARG A 392 -3.53 35.63 5.20
CA ARG A 392 -2.45 34.62 5.15
C ARG A 392 -2.44 33.67 6.35
N ASN A 393 -3.00 34.10 7.47
CA ASN A 393 -3.10 33.29 8.68
C ASN A 393 -4.39 32.47 8.75
N ILE A 394 -5.31 32.61 7.77
CA ILE A 394 -6.57 31.86 7.74
C ILE A 394 -6.41 30.64 6.85
N ILE A 395 -6.41 29.46 7.47
CA ILE A 395 -6.41 28.21 6.71
C ILE A 395 -7.82 28.00 6.15
N PRO A 396 -8.00 27.91 4.81
CA PRO A 396 -9.32 27.72 4.22
C PRO A 396 -9.91 26.37 4.63
N GLN A 397 -11.22 26.34 4.82
CA GLN A 397 -11.97 25.14 5.23
C GLN A 397 -13.13 24.90 4.27
N VAL A 398 -13.41 23.63 3.99
CA VAL A 398 -14.51 23.21 3.15
C VAL A 398 -15.18 21.95 3.72
N PRO A 399 -16.52 21.89 3.81
CA PRO A 399 -17.21 20.66 4.21
C PRO A 399 -17.03 19.55 3.17
N LEU A 400 -16.87 18.31 3.61
CA LEU A 400 -16.80 17.13 2.74
C LEU A 400 -18.01 17.03 1.81
N THR A 401 -19.20 17.37 2.30
CA THR A 401 -20.44 17.38 1.51
C THR A 401 -20.40 18.35 0.33
N SER A 402 -19.70 19.48 0.47
CA SER A 402 -19.54 20.45 -0.61
C SER A 402 -18.67 19.91 -1.75
N ILE A 403 -17.58 19.19 -1.45
CA ILE A 403 -16.73 18.60 -2.49
C ILE A 403 -17.32 17.29 -3.05
N LEU A 404 -18.19 16.60 -2.30
CA LEU A 404 -18.97 15.47 -2.79
C LEU A 404 -20.08 15.88 -3.77
N SER A 405 -20.52 17.15 -3.79
CA SER A 405 -21.52 17.64 -4.73
C SER A 405 -21.13 17.46 -6.21
N LYS A 406 -19.83 17.26 -6.50
CA LYS A 406 -19.35 16.79 -7.81
C LYS A 406 -20.13 15.59 -8.34
N TYR A 407 -20.63 14.71 -7.46
CA TYR A 407 -21.30 13.47 -7.80
C TYR A 407 -22.83 13.54 -7.66
N ASP A 408 -23.41 14.74 -7.48
CA ASP A 408 -24.87 14.92 -7.35
C ASP A 408 -25.65 14.84 -8.68
N GLY A 409 -24.92 14.77 -9.81
CA GLY A 409 -25.48 14.76 -11.16
C GLY A 409 -26.01 16.13 -11.63
N ARG A 410 -25.88 17.18 -10.81
CA ARG A 410 -26.34 18.54 -11.12
C ARG A 410 -25.17 19.43 -11.52
N GLN A 411 -24.09 19.36 -10.75
CA GLN A 411 -22.88 20.13 -11.04
C GLN A 411 -22.16 19.57 -12.26
N ALA A 412 -21.90 20.45 -13.22
CA ALA A 412 -21.14 20.11 -14.41
C ALA A 412 -19.71 20.55 -14.27
N GLN A 413 -18.78 19.69 -14.66
CA GLN A 413 -17.37 20.02 -14.77
C GLN A 413 -17.00 20.20 -16.23
N GLU A 414 -16.33 21.30 -16.53
CA GLU A 414 -15.84 21.59 -17.86
C GLU A 414 -14.45 21.01 -18.05
N HIS A 415 -14.29 20.18 -19.06
CA HIS A 415 -13.04 19.59 -19.46
C HIS A 415 -12.81 19.90 -20.94
N LEU A 416 -11.88 20.80 -21.23
CA LEU A 416 -11.59 21.23 -22.59
C LEU A 416 -12.92 21.52 -23.37
N ASN A 417 -13.25 20.74 -24.37
CA ASN A 417 -14.45 20.95 -25.18
C ASN A 417 -15.64 20.08 -24.75
N THR A 418 -15.65 19.60 -23.50
CA THR A 418 -16.74 18.72 -22.99
C THR A 418 -17.18 19.14 -21.60
N ARG A 419 -18.49 19.11 -21.40
CA ARG A 419 -19.12 19.30 -20.10
C ARG A 419 -19.53 17.96 -19.53
N LYS A 420 -19.06 17.58 -18.34
CA LYS A 420 -19.32 16.28 -17.72
C LYS A 420 -20.07 16.42 -16.42
N ARG A 421 -21.07 15.56 -16.22
CA ARG A 421 -21.78 15.39 -14.95
C ARG A 421 -21.59 13.97 -14.45
N TYR A 422 -21.46 13.83 -13.15
CA TYR A 422 -21.16 12.55 -12.51
C TYR A 422 -22.27 12.19 -11.53
N ARG A 423 -22.74 10.94 -11.56
CA ARG A 423 -23.69 10.43 -10.58
C ARG A 423 -23.41 8.98 -10.23
N LEU A 424 -23.45 8.66 -8.93
CA LEU A 424 -23.26 7.29 -8.46
C LEU A 424 -24.48 6.42 -8.79
N LEU A 425 -24.24 5.14 -9.02
CA LEU A 425 -25.28 4.15 -9.29
C LEU A 425 -25.35 3.09 -8.20
N HIS A 426 -26.56 2.58 -7.97
CA HIS A 426 -26.76 1.41 -7.11
C HIS A 426 -26.21 0.11 -7.73
N PRO A 427 -25.80 -0.88 -6.90
CA PRO A 427 -25.56 -0.75 -5.46
C PRO A 427 -24.24 -0.03 -5.17
N LEU A 428 -24.21 0.77 -4.12
CA LEU A 428 -22.95 1.32 -3.60
C LEU A 428 -22.13 0.22 -2.95
N PRO A 429 -20.79 0.28 -3.03
CA PRO A 429 -19.90 -0.70 -2.41
C PRO A 429 -20.01 -0.66 -0.87
N PRO A 430 -19.68 -1.78 -0.19
CA PRO A 430 -19.63 -1.81 1.26
C PRO A 430 -18.64 -0.81 1.86
N PHE A 431 -17.54 -0.53 1.14
CA PHE A 431 -16.53 0.45 1.52
C PHE A 431 -16.30 1.44 0.38
N LEU A 432 -16.35 2.72 0.71
CA LEU A 432 -16.00 3.81 -0.19
C LEU A 432 -14.61 4.35 0.15
N LEU A 433 -13.80 4.52 -0.86
CA LEU A 433 -12.50 5.17 -0.77
C LEU A 433 -12.61 6.55 -1.39
N PHE A 434 -12.26 7.61 -0.65
CA PHE A 434 -12.20 8.98 -1.13
C PHE A 434 -10.73 9.42 -1.23
N HIS A 435 -10.37 9.94 -2.37
CA HIS A 435 -9.12 10.64 -2.59
C HIS A 435 -9.40 12.15 -2.68
N ILE A 436 -8.88 12.93 -1.77
CA ILE A 436 -8.95 14.38 -1.75
C ILE A 436 -7.73 14.92 -2.49
N LYS A 437 -7.96 15.48 -3.68
CA LYS A 437 -6.86 15.92 -4.57
C LYS A 437 -6.24 17.22 -4.04
N ARG A 438 -5.09 17.10 -3.39
CA ARG A 438 -4.35 18.23 -2.78
C ARG A 438 -3.15 18.67 -3.58
N PHE A 439 -2.53 17.75 -4.31
CA PHE A 439 -1.33 18.01 -5.06
C PHE A 439 -1.66 18.17 -6.53
N SER A 440 -1.21 19.28 -7.12
CA SER A 440 -1.22 19.52 -8.55
C SER A 440 0.22 19.63 -9.05
N LYS A 441 0.54 18.84 -10.10
CA LYS A 441 1.86 18.86 -10.73
C LYS A 441 1.79 19.74 -11.97
N ASN A 442 2.41 20.90 -11.91
CA ASN A 442 2.77 21.66 -13.08
C ASN A 442 4.17 21.23 -13.56
N LYS A 443 4.56 21.58 -14.80
CA LYS A 443 5.85 21.15 -15.38
C LYS A 443 7.07 21.50 -14.51
N PHE A 444 6.94 22.44 -13.59
CA PHE A 444 8.06 23.01 -12.82
C PHE A 444 7.89 22.94 -11.30
N VAL A 445 6.65 22.88 -10.79
CA VAL A 445 6.39 22.95 -9.34
C VAL A 445 5.23 22.03 -8.98
N GLU A 446 5.36 21.33 -7.87
CA GLU A 446 4.25 20.63 -7.22
C GLU A 446 3.59 21.59 -6.23
N GLU A 447 2.36 21.98 -6.51
CA GLU A 447 1.57 22.86 -5.65
C GLU A 447 0.73 22.04 -4.68
N ARG A 448 0.74 22.42 -3.41
CA ARG A 448 -0.07 21.83 -2.35
C ARG A 448 -1.23 22.74 -2.00
N ASN A 449 -2.43 22.21 -1.96
CA ASN A 449 -3.62 22.90 -1.47
C ASN A 449 -3.83 22.58 0.04
N PRO A 450 -3.62 23.53 0.96
CA PRO A 450 -3.69 23.31 2.40
C PRO A 450 -5.13 23.33 2.95
N THR A 451 -6.15 23.52 2.09
CA THR A 451 -7.54 23.60 2.53
C THR A 451 -7.93 22.41 3.41
N ILE A 452 -8.42 22.70 4.60
CA ILE A 452 -8.91 21.69 5.54
C ILE A 452 -10.29 21.22 5.10
N VAL A 453 -10.50 19.90 5.08
CA VAL A 453 -11.80 19.30 4.81
C VAL A 453 -12.46 18.94 6.11
N THR A 454 -13.57 19.59 6.44
CA THR A 454 -14.34 19.28 7.64
C THR A 454 -15.38 18.20 7.37
N PHE A 455 -15.49 17.24 8.29
CA PHE A 455 -16.42 16.11 8.17
C PHE A 455 -16.80 15.56 9.54
N ASP A 456 -17.98 14.95 9.61
CA ASP A 456 -18.33 14.07 10.72
C ASP A 456 -17.84 12.65 10.42
N ALA A 457 -17.17 12.04 11.40
CA ALA A 457 -16.67 10.67 11.27
C ALA A 457 -17.81 9.63 11.19
N ARG A 458 -19.04 10.03 11.51
CA ARG A 458 -20.24 9.19 11.45
C ARG A 458 -21.35 9.88 10.71
N ASN A 459 -22.30 9.07 10.20
CA ASN A 459 -23.53 9.55 9.57
C ASN A 459 -23.30 10.36 8.29
N LEU A 460 -22.34 9.99 7.46
CA LEU A 460 -22.23 10.55 6.12
C LEU A 460 -23.35 9.96 5.24
N ASP A 461 -24.31 10.80 4.81
CA ASP A 461 -25.37 10.38 3.93
C ASP A 461 -24.95 10.46 2.46
N MET A 462 -24.92 9.31 1.80
CA MET A 462 -24.61 9.20 0.38
C MET A 462 -25.84 9.20 -0.55
N ALA A 463 -27.06 9.17 -0.01
CA ALA A 463 -28.29 9.16 -0.83
C ALA A 463 -28.41 10.33 -1.81
N PRO A 464 -28.01 11.58 -1.48
CA PRO A 464 -28.10 12.72 -2.41
C PRO A 464 -27.26 12.56 -3.68
N TYR A 465 -26.20 11.76 -3.63
CA TYR A 465 -25.22 11.58 -4.71
C TYR A 465 -25.51 10.37 -5.61
N VAL A 466 -26.52 9.56 -5.24
CA VAL A 466 -26.86 8.32 -5.94
C VAL A 466 -28.09 8.52 -6.82
N GLU A 467 -28.10 7.89 -7.99
CA GLU A 467 -29.29 7.89 -8.85
C GLU A 467 -30.43 7.11 -8.16
N PRO A 468 -31.59 7.72 -7.96
CA PRO A 468 -32.71 7.05 -7.30
C PRO A 468 -33.11 5.75 -8.00
N ASN A 469 -33.16 4.66 -7.24
CA ASN A 469 -33.67 3.38 -7.74
C ASN A 469 -34.59 2.74 -6.70
N PRO A 470 -35.91 2.94 -6.83
CA PRO A 470 -36.91 2.46 -5.85
C PRO A 470 -36.90 0.94 -5.64
N THR A 471 -36.38 0.17 -6.61
CA THR A 471 -36.32 -1.30 -6.50
C THR A 471 -35.18 -1.79 -5.59
N VAL A 472 -34.17 -0.96 -5.37
CA VAL A 472 -32.96 -1.32 -4.61
C VAL A 472 -32.91 -0.63 -3.24
N HIS A 473 -33.40 0.61 -3.19
CA HIS A 473 -33.36 1.44 -1.97
C HIS A 473 -34.61 2.36 -1.97
N ALA A 474 -35.27 2.45 -0.83
CA ALA A 474 -36.49 3.25 -0.72
C ALA A 474 -36.16 4.74 -0.92
N MET A 475 -37.04 5.45 -1.65
CA MET A 475 -36.85 6.88 -1.89
C MET A 475 -36.93 7.67 -0.58
N GLY A 476 -35.94 8.52 -0.36
CA GLY A 476 -35.86 9.37 0.84
C GLY A 476 -35.23 8.71 2.07
N GLU A 477 -34.87 7.42 2.01
CA GLU A 477 -34.08 6.81 3.07
C GLU A 477 -32.58 7.18 2.89
N PRO A 478 -31.87 7.52 3.98
CA PRO A 478 -30.45 7.86 3.93
C PRO A 478 -29.60 6.61 3.74
N ILE A 479 -28.44 6.76 3.06
CA ILE A 479 -27.46 5.71 2.89
C ILE A 479 -26.23 6.07 3.73
N TRP A 480 -26.22 5.60 4.97
CA TRP A 480 -25.21 5.98 5.94
C TRP A 480 -23.88 5.28 5.74
N TYR A 481 -22.81 6.08 5.82
CA TYR A 481 -21.42 5.63 5.90
C TYR A 481 -20.75 6.22 7.13
N ASP A 482 -19.87 5.43 7.76
CA ASP A 482 -19.06 5.81 8.90
C ASP A 482 -17.57 5.70 8.52
N LEU A 483 -16.77 6.65 8.96
CA LEU A 483 -15.34 6.68 8.71
C LEU A 483 -14.63 5.56 9.48
N VAL A 484 -13.74 4.83 8.81
CA VAL A 484 -12.92 3.75 9.38
C VAL A 484 -11.46 4.16 9.45
N ALA A 485 -10.96 4.81 8.41
CA ALA A 485 -9.58 5.29 8.37
C ALA A 485 -9.49 6.61 7.60
N ASN A 486 -8.57 7.47 8.04
CA ASN A 486 -8.22 8.74 7.43
C ASN A 486 -6.71 8.87 7.32
N ILE A 487 -6.18 8.90 6.11
CA ILE A 487 -4.77 9.17 5.84
C ILE A 487 -4.60 10.66 5.65
N VAL A 488 -3.72 11.24 6.45
CA VAL A 488 -3.44 12.68 6.45
C VAL A 488 -2.01 12.94 6.04
N HIS A 489 -1.82 14.05 5.35
CA HIS A 489 -0.52 14.60 5.01
C HIS A 489 -0.10 15.63 6.06
N GLU A 490 1.17 15.65 6.41
CA GLU A 490 1.79 16.69 7.21
C GLU A 490 3.10 17.13 6.57
N ALA A 491 3.25 18.43 6.42
CA ALA A 491 4.51 19.02 5.97
C ALA A 491 5.37 19.32 7.19
N VAL A 492 6.51 18.67 7.30
CA VAL A 492 7.47 18.92 8.40
C VAL A 492 8.65 19.70 7.85
N ARG A 493 8.91 20.89 8.40
CA ARG A 493 10.13 21.65 8.15
C ARG A 493 11.22 21.18 9.11
N GLY A 494 12.36 20.75 8.56
CA GLY A 494 13.53 20.42 9.37
C GLY A 494 14.08 21.65 10.10
N LYS A 495 14.67 21.46 11.29
CA LYS A 495 15.31 22.57 12.01
C LYS A 495 16.49 23.18 11.23
N GLU A 496 17.14 22.38 10.38
CA GLU A 496 18.22 22.82 9.49
C GLU A 496 17.74 23.63 8.28
N ASP A 497 16.46 23.45 7.89
CA ASP A 497 15.86 24.15 6.75
C ASP A 497 15.36 25.56 7.12
N VAL A 498 15.32 25.92 8.40
CA VAL A 498 14.90 27.26 8.86
C VAL A 498 16.00 28.30 8.58
N GLU A 499 17.26 27.88 8.51
CA GLU A 499 18.41 28.74 8.19
C GLU A 499 18.77 28.79 6.69
N ALA A 500 18.25 27.83 5.90
CA ALA A 500 18.44 27.83 4.45
C ALA A 500 17.31 28.64 3.77
N ALA A 501 17.70 29.65 3.01
CA ALA A 501 16.83 30.57 2.30
C ALA A 501 15.73 29.86 1.48
N ALA A 502 14.56 30.48 1.39
CA ALA A 502 13.39 30.24 0.55
C ALA A 502 13.61 29.25 -0.64
N GLY A 503 13.53 27.95 -0.38
CA GLY A 503 13.73 26.91 -1.40
C GLY A 503 13.94 25.50 -0.83
N ALA A 504 14.03 25.33 0.49
CA ALA A 504 14.16 24.03 1.10
C ALA A 504 12.88 23.20 0.89
N SER A 505 13.03 22.01 0.33
CA SER A 505 11.93 21.08 0.07
C SER A 505 11.30 20.64 1.40
N GLU A 506 10.03 20.97 1.62
CA GLU A 506 9.27 20.47 2.77
C GLU A 506 9.23 18.94 2.73
N ARG A 507 9.64 18.27 3.83
CA ARG A 507 9.52 16.82 3.93
C ARG A 507 8.06 16.45 4.14
N LYS A 508 7.55 15.58 3.27
CA LYS A 508 6.19 15.03 3.36
C LYS A 508 6.19 13.89 4.37
N VAL A 509 5.24 13.90 5.28
CA VAL A 509 5.04 12.82 6.26
C VAL A 509 3.58 12.38 6.18
N TRP A 510 3.39 11.07 6.12
CA TRP A 510 2.07 10.45 6.07
C TRP A 510 1.70 9.84 7.42
N LYS A 511 0.46 10.09 7.86
CA LYS A 511 -0.11 9.50 9.08
C LYS A 511 -1.43 8.82 8.75
N CYS A 512 -1.72 7.73 9.44
CA CYS A 512 -2.99 7.02 9.31
C CYS A 512 -3.75 7.10 10.63
N GLN A 513 -4.94 7.68 10.61
CA GLN A 513 -5.89 7.71 11.72
C GLN A 513 -6.88 6.59 11.51
N VAL A 514 -7.00 5.66 12.44
CA VAL A 514 -7.83 4.45 12.31
C VAL A 514 -8.78 4.32 13.50
N LEU A 515 -10.01 3.87 13.24
CA LEU A 515 -11.00 3.61 14.26
C LEU A 515 -10.80 2.22 14.87
N ASP A 516 -10.58 2.16 16.17
CA ASP A 516 -10.74 0.91 16.92
C ASP A 516 -12.24 0.65 17.15
N LYS A 517 -12.79 -0.31 16.40
CA LYS A 517 -14.20 -0.68 16.52
C LYS A 517 -14.54 -1.32 17.87
N GLY A 518 -13.56 -1.91 18.55
CA GLY A 518 -13.74 -2.51 19.87
C GLY A 518 -13.90 -1.46 20.97
N SER A 519 -13.01 -0.48 21.02
CA SER A 519 -13.04 0.60 22.03
C SER A 519 -13.78 1.85 21.58
N GLN A 520 -14.09 2.00 20.27
CA GLN A 520 -14.63 3.21 19.65
C GLN A 520 -13.71 4.43 19.76
N GLU A 521 -12.43 4.21 20.00
CA GLU A 521 -11.39 5.23 20.06
C GLU A 521 -10.66 5.35 18.72
N TRP A 522 -10.11 6.52 18.46
CA TRP A 522 -9.26 6.74 17.30
C TRP A 522 -7.79 6.62 17.65
N VAL A 523 -7.03 6.00 16.76
CA VAL A 523 -5.59 5.77 16.90
C VAL A 523 -4.87 6.35 15.71
N VAL A 524 -3.83 7.13 15.93
CA VAL A 524 -2.89 7.63 14.91
C VAL A 524 -1.72 6.67 14.85
N CYS A 525 -1.43 6.19 13.65
CA CYS A 525 -0.25 5.40 13.35
C CYS A 525 0.65 6.19 12.38
N GLN A 526 1.86 6.47 12.82
CA GLN A 526 2.92 7.07 12.02
C GLN A 526 4.18 6.24 12.19
N ASP A 527 4.48 5.38 11.26
CA ASP A 527 5.59 4.43 11.35
C ASP A 527 5.58 3.66 12.70
N LEU A 528 6.59 3.80 13.52
CA LEU A 528 6.65 3.15 14.84
C LEU A 528 5.85 3.86 15.93
N PHE A 529 5.38 5.07 15.65
CA PHE A 529 4.61 5.86 16.60
C PHE A 529 3.13 5.53 16.51
N VAL A 530 2.54 5.14 17.64
CA VAL A 530 1.13 4.78 17.74
C VAL A 530 0.56 5.45 18.97
N GLU A 531 -0.45 6.30 18.78
CA GLU A 531 -1.05 7.09 19.84
C GLU A 531 -2.56 7.21 19.65
N LYS A 532 -3.29 7.31 20.78
CA LYS A 532 -4.72 7.61 20.76
C LYS A 532 -4.95 9.08 20.44
N THR A 533 -5.95 9.37 19.62
CA THR A 533 -6.34 10.73 19.25
C THR A 533 -7.83 10.97 19.51
N PRO A 534 -8.21 12.14 19.99
CA PRO A 534 -9.61 12.54 20.07
C PRO A 534 -10.22 12.65 18.67
N LYS A 535 -11.50 12.27 18.54
CA LYS A 535 -12.22 12.34 17.26
C LYS A 535 -12.32 13.78 16.70
N GLU A 536 -12.28 14.76 17.57
CA GLU A 536 -12.34 16.20 17.25
C GLU A 536 -11.09 16.68 16.50
N LEU A 537 -9.99 15.95 16.58
CA LEU A 537 -8.74 16.28 15.89
C LEU A 537 -8.62 15.66 14.50
N LEU A 538 -9.54 14.77 14.11
CA LEU A 538 -9.44 14.03 12.85
C LEU A 538 -9.46 14.92 11.61
N TYR A 539 -10.25 15.99 11.64
CA TYR A 539 -10.40 16.91 10.50
C TYR A 539 -9.42 18.08 10.52
N LEU A 540 -8.62 18.25 11.57
CA LEU A 540 -7.63 19.33 11.63
C LEU A 540 -6.40 19.07 10.73
N GLY A 541 -6.17 17.83 10.34
CA GLY A 541 -5.11 17.46 9.42
C GLY A 541 -5.53 17.60 7.95
N GLU A 542 -4.54 17.61 7.08
CA GLU A 542 -4.77 17.59 5.64
C GLU A 542 -5.18 16.19 5.18
N SER A 543 -6.47 15.85 5.32
CA SER A 543 -7.01 14.57 4.85
C SER A 543 -6.71 14.36 3.37
N TYR A 544 -6.17 13.18 3.03
CA TYR A 544 -5.75 12.83 1.67
C TYR A 544 -6.50 11.61 1.12
N LEU A 545 -6.58 10.54 1.92
CA LEU A 545 -7.35 9.34 1.62
C LEU A 545 -8.25 9.02 2.79
N GLN A 546 -9.51 8.71 2.51
CA GLN A 546 -10.49 8.31 3.52
C GLN A 546 -11.12 6.98 3.15
N VAL A 547 -11.35 6.12 4.15
CA VAL A 547 -12.03 4.83 4.03
C VAL A 547 -13.33 4.89 4.82
N TRP A 548 -14.46 4.77 4.12
CA TRP A 548 -15.79 4.86 4.70
C TRP A 548 -16.50 3.51 4.59
N GLU A 549 -17.10 3.03 5.66
CA GLU A 549 -17.85 1.78 5.73
C GLU A 549 -19.35 2.05 5.69
N ARG A 550 -20.07 1.34 4.82
CA ARG A 550 -21.52 1.38 4.77
C ARG A 550 -22.12 0.77 6.02
N ARG A 551 -22.95 1.53 6.72
CA ARG A 551 -23.69 1.02 7.86
C ARG A 551 -24.69 -0.02 7.38
N ARG A 552 -24.64 -1.21 7.95
CA ARG A 552 -25.66 -2.24 7.71
C ARG A 552 -26.90 -1.87 8.49
N GLU A 553 -28.02 -1.70 7.81
CA GLU A 553 -29.29 -1.65 8.51
C GLU A 553 -29.49 -2.96 9.26
N GLY A 554 -29.59 -2.88 10.57
CA GLY A 554 -29.99 -4.03 11.38
C GLY A 554 -31.32 -4.53 10.82
N LYS A 555 -31.42 -5.83 10.46
CA LYS A 555 -32.70 -6.43 10.13
C LYS A 555 -33.66 -6.04 11.25
N LYS A 556 -34.58 -5.10 10.98
CA LYS A 556 -35.72 -4.83 11.86
C LYS A 556 -36.39 -6.18 12.03
N GLY A 557 -36.24 -6.76 13.21
CA GLY A 557 -36.91 -8.03 13.53
C GLY A 557 -38.36 -7.83 13.19
N LYS A 558 -38.90 -8.67 12.30
CA LYS A 558 -40.34 -8.81 12.13
C LYS A 558 -40.84 -9.19 13.53
N ARG A 559 -41.44 -8.23 14.24
CA ARG A 559 -42.36 -8.47 15.32
C ARG A 559 -43.64 -8.99 14.78
#